data_82862c3c8bd2dddb36d6e01e0c920ccf
#
_entry.id   82862c3c8bd2dddb36d6e01e0c920ccf
#
_cell.length_a   1.000
_cell.length_b   1.000
_cell.length_c   1.000
_cell.angle_alpha   90.00
_cell.angle_beta   90.00
_cell.angle_gamma   90.00
#
_symmetry.space_group_name_H-M   'P 1'
#
loop_
_entity.id
_entity.type
_entity.pdbx_description
1 polymer ?
#
loop_
_entity_poly.entity_id
_entity_poly.type
_entity_poly.pdbx_seq_one_letter_code
_entity_poly.pdbx_strand_id
1 'polypeptide(L)'
;MLENITSFLRNALYVVPAILISLTFHEFGHAYAAYKMGDPTARNLGRMTLNPLAHIDPIGFILLVLFGFGWAKPVPVNPRNYNNFKKGEIVVSLAGVTMNLILAVVGAMILYTMLAVNGYKVMADSVLSTIAI
;
A
#
# COMPACT_ATOMS: atom_id res chain seq x y z
N MET A 1 22.36 -23.50 3.01
CA MET A 1 21.61 -23.23 1.77
C MET A 1 20.09 -23.25 2.02
N LEU A 2 19.53 -24.30 2.60
CA LEU A 2 18.09 -24.41 2.91
C LEU A 2 17.60 -23.31 3.88
N GLU A 3 18.35 -22.96 4.91
CA GLU A 3 18.02 -21.88 5.85
C GLU A 3 17.90 -20.51 5.15
N ASN A 4 18.76 -20.26 4.16
CA ASN A 4 18.70 -19.01 3.38
C ASN A 4 17.46 -18.94 2.49
N ILE A 5 17.04 -20.07 1.92
CA ILE A 5 15.83 -20.15 1.10
C ILE A 5 14.59 -19.98 1.98
N THR A 6 14.56 -20.64 3.14
CA THR A 6 13.43 -20.54 4.08
C THR A 6 13.25 -19.12 4.63
N SER A 7 14.36 -18.46 4.97
CA SER A 7 14.32 -17.07 5.43
C SER A 7 13.88 -16.12 4.31
N PHE A 8 14.35 -16.32 3.09
CA PHE A 8 13.92 -15.57 1.92
C PHE A 8 12.41 -15.69 1.67
N LEU A 9 11.90 -16.93 1.65
CA LEU A 9 10.47 -17.19 1.42
C LEU A 9 9.61 -16.58 2.54
N ARG A 10 10.03 -16.71 3.78
CA ARG A 10 9.33 -16.11 4.93
C ARG A 10 9.28 -14.59 4.83
N ASN A 11 10.40 -13.96 4.51
CA ASN A 11 10.45 -12.51 4.34
C ASN A 11 9.56 -12.05 3.17
N ALA A 12 9.59 -12.77 2.04
CA ALA A 12 8.74 -12.47 0.89
C ALA A 12 7.25 -12.55 1.23
N LEU A 13 6.82 -13.51 2.06
CA LEU A 13 5.42 -13.64 2.51
C LEU A 13 4.91 -12.41 3.27
N TYR A 14 5.78 -11.68 3.97
CA TYR A 14 5.41 -10.44 4.69
C TYR A 14 5.60 -9.20 3.84
N VAL A 15 6.70 -9.12 3.12
CA VAL A 15 7.10 -7.90 2.38
C VAL A 15 6.28 -7.73 1.11
N VAL A 16 6.06 -8.79 0.34
CA VAL A 16 5.33 -8.70 -0.93
C VAL A 16 3.89 -8.21 -0.77
N PRO A 17 3.06 -8.74 0.14
CA PRO A 17 1.73 -8.20 0.38
C PRO A 17 1.74 -6.73 0.81
N ALA A 18 2.67 -6.33 1.66
CA ALA A 18 2.80 -4.94 2.11
C ALA A 18 3.12 -3.99 0.95
N ILE A 19 4.05 -4.39 0.07
CA ILE A 19 4.37 -3.61 -1.13
C ILE A 19 3.18 -3.54 -2.07
N LEU A 20 2.47 -4.64 -2.31
CA LEU A 20 1.30 -4.66 -3.20
C LEU A 20 0.18 -3.74 -2.69
N ILE A 21 -0.08 -3.75 -1.39
CA ILE A 21 -1.07 -2.86 -0.78
C ILE A 21 -0.63 -1.41 -0.96
N SER A 22 0.59 -1.08 -0.55
CA SER A 22 1.12 0.29 -0.65
C SER A 22 1.11 0.81 -2.08
N LEU A 23 1.55 -0.01 -3.04
CA LEU A 23 1.55 0.30 -4.45
C LEU A 23 0.13 0.55 -5.00
N THR A 24 -0.79 -0.34 -4.66
CA THR A 24 -2.18 -0.24 -5.12
C THR A 24 -2.83 1.07 -4.66
N PHE A 25 -2.66 1.44 -3.40
CA PHE A 25 -3.17 2.70 -2.87
C PHE A 25 -2.46 3.91 -3.49
N HIS A 26 -1.16 3.82 -3.73
CA HIS A 26 -0.38 4.86 -4.40
C HIS A 26 -0.90 5.15 -5.81
N GLU A 27 -1.02 4.12 -6.63
CA GLU A 27 -1.51 4.24 -8.02
C GLU A 27 -3.00 4.66 -8.07
N PHE A 28 -3.83 4.12 -7.17
CA PHE A 28 -5.20 4.58 -7.02
C PHE A 28 -5.26 6.07 -6.68
N GLY A 29 -4.39 6.55 -5.82
CA GLY A 29 -4.28 7.97 -5.45
C GLY A 29 -4.04 8.85 -6.67
N HIS A 30 -3.10 8.49 -7.52
CA HIS A 30 -2.84 9.21 -8.78
C HIS A 30 -4.05 9.21 -9.70
N ALA A 31 -4.67 8.04 -9.91
CA ALA A 31 -5.85 7.90 -10.78
C ALA A 31 -7.04 8.73 -10.28
N TYR A 32 -7.31 8.68 -8.97
CA TYR A 32 -8.40 9.41 -8.34
C TYR A 32 -8.19 10.92 -8.39
N ALA A 33 -6.98 11.38 -8.05
CA ALA A 33 -6.64 12.80 -8.12
C ALA A 33 -6.73 13.34 -9.55
N ALA A 34 -6.22 12.60 -10.53
CA ALA A 34 -6.33 12.97 -11.94
C ALA A 34 -7.80 13.11 -12.37
N TYR A 35 -8.64 12.15 -12.00
CA TYR A 35 -10.07 12.21 -12.26
C TYR A 35 -10.73 13.46 -11.63
N LYS A 36 -10.41 13.78 -10.39
CA LYS A 36 -10.92 14.98 -9.71
C LYS A 36 -10.42 16.27 -10.34
N MET A 37 -9.23 16.26 -10.94
CA MET A 37 -8.68 17.42 -11.65
C MET A 37 -9.19 17.56 -13.09
N GLY A 38 -10.04 16.64 -13.56
CA GLY A 38 -10.69 16.69 -14.88
C GLY A 38 -10.16 15.68 -15.88
N ASP A 39 -9.22 14.81 -15.50
CA ASP A 39 -8.67 13.78 -16.38
C ASP A 39 -9.29 12.40 -16.11
N PRO A 40 -10.19 11.91 -17.00
CA PRO A 40 -10.82 10.60 -16.84
C PRO A 40 -9.97 9.45 -17.40
N THR A 41 -8.76 9.68 -17.89
CA THR A 41 -7.97 8.68 -18.64
C THR A 41 -7.78 7.39 -17.85
N ALA A 42 -7.28 7.46 -16.63
CA ALA A 42 -7.06 6.27 -15.80
C ALA A 42 -8.36 5.55 -15.45
N ARG A 43 -9.41 6.31 -15.14
CA ARG A 43 -10.75 5.76 -14.87
C ARG A 43 -11.30 5.00 -16.08
N ASN A 44 -11.23 5.58 -17.24
CA ASN A 44 -11.79 4.99 -18.48
C ASN A 44 -11.05 3.71 -18.89
N LEU A 45 -9.78 3.58 -18.51
CA LEU A 45 -8.97 2.38 -18.73
C LEU A 45 -9.08 1.34 -17.61
N GLY A 46 -10.00 1.52 -16.66
CA GLY A 46 -10.17 0.60 -15.53
C GLY A 46 -9.01 0.61 -14.52
N ARG A 47 -8.20 1.69 -14.53
CA ARG A 47 -7.01 1.80 -13.67
C ARG A 47 -7.27 2.56 -12.36
N MET A 48 -8.44 3.18 -12.20
CA MET A 48 -8.90 3.79 -10.95
C MET A 48 -9.56 2.72 -10.07
N THR A 49 -8.76 1.82 -9.53
CA THR A 49 -9.21 0.64 -8.78
C THR A 49 -8.23 0.26 -7.67
N LEU A 50 -8.74 -0.36 -6.63
CA LEU A 50 -7.95 -0.98 -5.56
C LEU A 50 -7.59 -2.44 -5.85
N ASN A 51 -7.88 -2.95 -7.04
CA ASN A 51 -7.43 -4.27 -7.46
C ASN A 51 -5.92 -4.22 -7.78
N PRO A 52 -5.06 -4.91 -7.01
CA PRO A 52 -3.61 -4.87 -7.23
C PRO A 52 -3.19 -5.39 -8.60
N LEU A 53 -3.94 -6.31 -9.20
CA LEU A 53 -3.64 -6.86 -10.53
C LEU A 53 -3.63 -5.80 -11.63
N ALA A 54 -4.39 -4.70 -11.46
CA ALA A 54 -4.39 -3.59 -12.41
C ALA A 54 -3.09 -2.77 -12.38
N HIS A 55 -2.30 -2.89 -11.32
CA HIS A 55 -1.11 -2.07 -11.08
C HIS A 55 0.20 -2.88 -11.13
N ILE A 56 0.12 -4.19 -11.36
CA ILE A 56 1.28 -5.06 -11.44
C ILE A 56 1.82 -5.10 -12.87
N ASP A 57 3.12 -4.83 -13.02
CA ASP A 57 3.89 -5.22 -14.20
C ASP A 57 4.48 -6.61 -13.94
N PRO A 58 4.22 -7.62 -14.79
CA PRO A 58 4.68 -9.00 -14.55
C PRO A 58 6.20 -9.11 -14.40
N ILE A 59 6.96 -8.40 -15.23
CA ILE A 59 8.42 -8.44 -15.19
C ILE A 59 8.92 -7.71 -13.95
N GLY A 60 8.40 -6.50 -13.69
CA GLY A 60 8.75 -5.72 -12.52
C GLY A 60 8.44 -6.45 -11.21
N PHE A 61 7.33 -7.20 -11.15
CA PHE A 61 6.96 -7.99 -9.99
C PHE A 61 7.89 -9.19 -9.77
N ILE A 62 8.23 -9.93 -10.83
CA ILE A 62 9.19 -11.05 -10.74
C ILE A 62 10.54 -10.57 -10.24
N LEU A 63 11.05 -9.47 -10.77
CA LEU A 63 12.32 -8.88 -10.31
C LEU A 63 12.26 -8.43 -8.85
N LEU A 64 11.12 -7.86 -8.42
CA LEU A 64 10.92 -7.49 -7.03
C LEU A 64 11.00 -8.69 -6.08
N VAL A 65 10.36 -9.80 -6.44
CA VAL A 65 10.37 -11.02 -5.62
C VAL A 65 11.74 -11.67 -5.58
N LEU A 66 12.44 -11.75 -6.74
CA LEU A 66 13.71 -12.47 -6.85
C LEU A 66 14.91 -11.65 -6.35
N PHE A 67 14.94 -10.36 -6.63
CA PHE A 67 16.11 -9.49 -6.43
C PHE A 67 15.88 -8.34 -5.45
N GLY A 68 14.67 -8.15 -4.97
CA GLY A 68 14.32 -7.07 -4.05
C GLY A 68 14.17 -5.69 -4.69
N PHE A 69 14.21 -5.59 -6.02
CA PHE A 69 13.91 -4.39 -6.79
C PHE A 69 13.00 -4.71 -7.96
N GLY A 70 12.16 -3.78 -8.33
CA GLY A 70 11.22 -3.95 -9.42
C GLY A 70 10.44 -2.66 -9.67
N TRP A 71 9.41 -2.75 -10.48
CA TRP A 71 8.55 -1.60 -10.79
C TRP A 71 7.09 -2.03 -10.91
N ALA A 72 6.22 -1.05 -10.76
CA ALA A 72 4.81 -1.19 -11.01
C ALA A 72 4.46 -0.78 -12.45
N LYS A 73 3.21 -1.06 -12.81
CA LYS A 73 2.59 -0.50 -14.00
C LYS A 73 1.92 0.83 -13.62
N PRO A 74 2.54 2.00 -13.93
CA PRO A 74 2.00 3.30 -13.52
C PRO A 74 0.63 3.56 -14.16
N VAL A 75 -0.25 4.28 -13.46
CA VAL A 75 -1.53 4.71 -14.06
C VAL A 75 -1.28 5.80 -15.09
N PRO A 76 -1.93 5.72 -16.27
CA PRO A 76 -1.82 6.75 -17.28
C PRO A 76 -2.61 8.00 -16.87
N VAL A 77 -1.97 9.15 -16.96
CA VAL A 77 -2.59 10.46 -16.75
C VAL A 77 -2.28 11.38 -17.92
N ASN A 78 -3.24 12.24 -18.26
CA ASN A 78 -3.08 13.24 -19.32
C ASN A 78 -3.29 14.64 -18.73
N PRO A 79 -2.22 15.38 -18.43
CA PRO A 79 -2.31 16.71 -17.83
C PRO A 79 -3.06 17.75 -18.66
N ARG A 80 -3.18 17.51 -19.98
CA ARG A 80 -3.96 18.40 -20.87
C ARG A 80 -5.45 18.43 -20.54
N ASN A 81 -5.95 17.39 -19.84
CA ASN A 81 -7.34 17.30 -19.42
C ASN A 81 -7.60 18.02 -18.09
N TYR A 82 -6.57 18.48 -17.38
CA TYR A 82 -6.77 19.15 -16.10
C TYR A 82 -7.50 20.49 -16.28
N ASN A 83 -8.49 20.74 -15.43
CA ASN A 83 -9.22 22.01 -15.41
C ASN A 83 -8.28 23.20 -15.06
N ASN A 84 -7.31 22.96 -14.21
CA ASN A 84 -6.21 23.87 -13.92
C ASN A 84 -4.91 23.06 -14.00
N PHE A 85 -4.10 23.33 -14.99
CA PHE A 85 -2.88 22.58 -15.28
C PHE A 85 -1.91 22.56 -14.10
N LYS A 86 -1.53 23.72 -13.58
CA LYS A 86 -0.54 23.81 -12.48
C LYS A 86 -1.03 23.14 -11.20
N LYS A 87 -2.28 23.39 -10.82
CA LYS A 87 -2.90 22.76 -9.65
C LYS A 87 -3.01 21.25 -9.84
N GLY A 88 -3.42 20.80 -11.02
CA GLY A 88 -3.54 19.38 -11.35
C GLY A 88 -2.21 18.66 -11.28
N GLU A 89 -1.15 19.21 -11.86
CA GLU A 89 0.21 18.66 -11.78
C GLU A 89 0.66 18.47 -10.32
N ILE A 90 0.48 19.46 -9.47
CA ILE A 90 0.88 19.39 -8.06
C ILE A 90 0.03 18.35 -7.32
N VAL A 91 -1.29 18.41 -7.45
CA VAL A 91 -2.21 17.54 -6.71
C VAL A 91 -2.02 16.08 -7.12
N VAL A 92 -1.92 15.80 -8.42
CA VAL A 92 -1.75 14.45 -8.92
C VAL A 92 -0.38 13.89 -8.57
N SER A 93 0.69 14.70 -8.67
CA SER A 93 2.04 14.26 -8.30
C SER A 93 2.16 13.89 -6.81
N LEU A 94 1.49 14.61 -5.94
CA LEU A 94 1.52 14.36 -4.49
C LEU A 94 0.53 13.29 -4.03
N ALA A 95 -0.45 12.93 -4.85
CA ALA A 95 -1.55 12.06 -4.44
C ALA A 95 -1.09 10.67 -4.04
N GLY A 96 -0.13 10.08 -4.75
CA GLY A 96 0.41 8.75 -4.43
C GLY A 96 1.07 8.72 -3.05
N VAL A 97 1.94 9.68 -2.78
CA VAL A 97 2.64 9.80 -1.48
C VAL A 97 1.64 10.08 -0.35
N THR A 98 0.64 10.93 -0.61
CA THR A 98 -0.41 11.23 0.36
C THR A 98 -1.21 9.98 0.73
N MET A 99 -1.57 9.14 -0.24
CA MET A 99 -2.26 7.88 0.03
C MET A 99 -1.40 6.92 0.85
N ASN A 100 -0.10 6.84 0.56
CA ASN A 100 0.82 6.02 1.35
C ASN A 100 0.97 6.54 2.78
N LEU A 101 0.99 7.84 2.98
CA LEU A 101 1.03 8.44 4.31
C LEU A 101 -0.25 8.11 5.11
N ILE A 102 -1.42 8.25 4.49
CA ILE A 102 -2.70 7.87 5.11
C ILE A 102 -2.70 6.39 5.49
N LEU A 103 -2.25 5.53 4.57
CA LEU A 103 -2.15 4.08 4.82
C LEU A 103 -1.21 3.76 5.98
N ALA A 104 -0.07 4.45 6.06
CA ALA A 104 0.89 4.27 7.15
C ALA A 104 0.30 4.69 8.51
N VAL A 105 -0.39 5.83 8.57
CA VAL A 105 -1.06 6.30 9.79
C VAL A 105 -2.15 5.32 10.22
N VAL A 106 -3.01 4.89 9.31
CA VAL A 106 -4.08 3.92 9.60
C VAL A 106 -3.48 2.59 10.07
N GLY A 107 -2.45 2.09 9.40
CA GLY A 107 -1.74 0.87 9.78
C GLY A 107 -1.10 0.96 11.17
N ALA A 108 -0.47 2.09 11.48
CA ALA A 108 0.10 2.34 12.81
C ALA A 108 -0.98 2.38 13.91
N MET A 109 -2.13 3.00 13.64
CA MET A 109 -3.27 3.03 14.57
C MET A 109 -3.81 1.63 14.84
N ILE A 110 -3.98 0.81 13.80
CA ILE A 110 -4.42 -0.58 13.91
C ILE A 110 -3.42 -1.38 14.75
N LEU A 111 -2.13 -1.29 14.43
CA LEU A 111 -1.07 -1.99 15.16
C LEU A 111 -1.04 -1.59 16.65
N TYR A 112 -1.11 -0.30 16.93
CA TYR A 112 -1.16 0.21 18.31
C TYR A 112 -2.35 -0.34 19.07
N THR A 113 -3.53 -0.34 18.45
CA THR A 113 -4.76 -0.87 19.07
C THR A 113 -4.63 -2.37 19.34
N MET A 114 -4.11 -3.15 18.41
CA MET A 114 -3.88 -4.59 18.59
C MET A 114 -2.91 -4.88 19.73
N LEU A 115 -1.82 -4.13 19.81
CA LEU A 115 -0.82 -4.29 20.89
C LEU A 115 -1.40 -3.89 22.24
N ALA A 116 -2.17 -2.81 22.33
CA ALA A 116 -2.83 -2.37 23.54
C ALA A 116 -3.83 -3.41 24.05
N VAL A 117 -4.67 -3.97 23.17
CA VAL A 117 -5.65 -5.02 23.54
C VAL A 117 -4.94 -6.29 24.00
N ASN A 118 -3.89 -6.73 23.32
CA ASN A 118 -3.14 -7.92 23.71
C ASN A 118 -2.39 -7.72 25.04
N GLY A 119 -1.78 -6.55 25.24
CA GLY A 119 -1.16 -6.19 26.51
C GLY A 119 -2.14 -6.19 27.68
N TYR A 120 -3.34 -5.65 27.48
CA TYR A 120 -4.40 -5.68 28.49
C TYR A 120 -4.83 -7.11 28.84
N LYS A 121 -4.98 -8.00 27.85
CA LYS A 121 -5.32 -9.42 28.08
C LYS A 121 -4.23 -10.12 28.90
N VAL A 122 -2.96 -9.97 28.55
CA VAL A 122 -1.85 -10.58 29.31
C VAL A 122 -1.82 -10.10 30.75
N MET A 123 -2.06 -8.82 30.99
CA MET A 123 -2.14 -8.28 32.35
C MET A 123 -3.33 -8.85 33.12
N ALA A 124 -4.51 -8.93 32.51
CA ALA A 124 -5.70 -9.47 33.13
C ALA A 124 -5.53 -10.94 33.52
N ASP A 125 -4.96 -11.75 32.62
CA ASP A 125 -4.70 -13.16 32.87
C ASP A 125 -3.67 -13.37 33.99
N SER A 126 -2.65 -12.53 34.07
CA SER A 126 -1.64 -12.59 35.14
C SER A 126 -2.24 -12.23 36.51
N VAL A 127 -3.10 -11.21 36.56
CA VAL A 127 -3.79 -10.82 37.81
C VAL A 127 -4.75 -11.93 38.26
N LEU A 128 -5.55 -12.48 37.34
CA LEU A 128 -6.50 -13.56 37.65
C LEU A 128 -5.75 -14.81 38.15
N SER A 129 -4.63 -15.18 37.55
CA SER A 129 -3.82 -16.32 38.02
C SER A 129 -3.23 -16.10 39.40
N THR A 130 -2.94 -14.84 39.76
CA THR A 130 -2.43 -14.48 41.09
C THR A 130 -3.51 -14.53 42.19
N ILE A 131 -4.78 -14.23 41.82
CA ILE A 131 -5.89 -14.23 42.75
C ILE A 131 -6.47 -15.66 42.94
N ALA A 132 -6.29 -16.55 41.96
CA ALA A 132 -6.81 -17.91 41.98
C ALA A 132 -5.98 -18.91 42.84
N ILE A 133 -4.92 -18.45 43.52
CA ILE A 133 -4.17 -19.19 44.52
C ILE A 133 -4.74 -18.92 45.89
#